data_7995e4b66bfd6344cb81a29e7b760a38
#
_entry.id   7995e4b66bfd6344cb81a29e7b760a38
#
_cell.length_a   1.000
_cell.length_b   1.000
_cell.length_c   1.000
_cell.angle_alpha   90.00
_cell.angle_beta   90.00
_cell.angle_gamma   90.00
#
_symmetry.space_group_name_H-M   'P 1'
#
loop_
_entity.id
_entity.type
_entity.pdbx_description
1 polymer ?
#
loop_
_entity_poly.entity_id
_entity_poly.type
_entity_poly.pdbx_seq_one_letter_code
_entity_poly.pdbx_strand_id
1 'polypeptide(L)'
;YSSYCRLWIHVEGDKEPAYYGVYEMIEAIDDKYVKRRKDLFGDHKHNLWKCRWGATLNYNDIHGANIYYDDDSGANYTYELESNTDNFETAKAQLIEFTKNLTQRQGDDFHDWIASVCDVRLLLRTYAVNVAVGMWDDYWNNCNNYYIYFNSSDRDNYKFFFIPYDYDNTLGT
;
A
#
# COMPACT_ATOMS: atom_id res chain seq x y z
N TYR A 1 4.15 -6.26 -11.09
CA TYR A 1 5.08 -6.57 -12.20
C TYR A 1 5.63 -5.28 -12.77
N SER A 2 6.91 -5.30 -13.20
CA SER A 2 7.50 -4.23 -14.00
C SER A 2 8.09 -4.81 -15.29
N SER A 3 8.21 -3.98 -16.31
CA SER A 3 8.85 -4.32 -17.59
C SER A 3 9.38 -3.05 -18.25
N TYR A 4 10.32 -3.21 -19.15
CA TYR A 4 10.74 -2.08 -19.97
C TYR A 4 9.91 -1.98 -21.24
N CYS A 5 9.56 -0.75 -21.64
CA CYS A 5 8.89 -0.45 -22.90
C CYS A 5 9.65 0.62 -23.71
N ARG A 6 9.51 0.58 -25.04
CA ARG A 6 9.95 1.66 -25.91
C ARG A 6 8.78 2.62 -26.10
N LEU A 7 8.97 3.88 -25.71
CA LEU A 7 7.94 4.91 -25.82
C LEU A 7 8.06 5.65 -27.16
N TRP A 8 6.96 5.67 -27.90
CA TRP A 8 6.77 6.46 -29.10
C TRP A 8 5.57 7.36 -28.89
N ILE A 9 5.70 8.66 -29.16
CA ILE A 9 4.62 9.63 -29.02
C ILE A 9 4.28 10.17 -30.41
N HIS A 10 2.99 10.13 -30.73
CA HIS A 10 2.45 10.73 -31.96
C HIS A 10 1.55 11.90 -31.55
N VAL A 11 1.95 13.11 -31.94
CA VAL A 11 1.16 14.32 -31.74
C VAL A 11 0.34 14.57 -33.01
N GLU A 12 -0.89 15.00 -32.85
CA GLU A 12 -1.77 15.33 -33.97
C GLU A 12 -1.10 16.38 -34.88
N GLY A 13 -1.02 16.05 -36.19
CA GLY A 13 -0.34 16.89 -37.18
C GLY A 13 1.08 16.45 -37.52
N ASP A 14 1.69 15.57 -36.76
CA ASP A 14 2.99 15.00 -37.11
C ASP A 14 2.85 13.92 -38.20
N LYS A 15 3.89 13.78 -39.02
CA LYS A 15 3.91 12.75 -40.07
C LYS A 15 4.12 11.35 -39.50
N GLU A 16 4.95 11.23 -38.45
CA GLU A 16 5.34 9.96 -37.85
C GLU A 16 5.51 10.12 -36.32
N PRO A 17 5.33 9.05 -35.53
CA PRO A 17 5.62 9.08 -34.10
C PRO A 17 7.10 9.32 -33.82
N ALA A 18 7.41 10.14 -32.83
CA ALA A 18 8.75 10.37 -32.34
C ALA A 18 9.14 9.35 -31.27
N TYR A 19 10.37 8.83 -31.32
CA TYR A 19 10.90 7.93 -30.30
C TYR A 19 11.41 8.72 -29.10
N TYR A 20 10.89 8.42 -27.90
CA TYR A 20 11.21 9.12 -26.65
C TYR A 20 12.17 8.32 -25.74
N GLY A 21 12.44 7.08 -26.05
CA GLY A 21 13.39 6.28 -25.28
C GLY A 21 12.82 4.99 -24.70
N VAL A 22 13.56 4.41 -23.77
CA VAL A 22 13.14 3.23 -22.99
C VAL A 22 12.68 3.69 -21.60
N TYR A 23 11.51 3.23 -21.22
CA TYR A 23 10.89 3.55 -19.94
C TYR A 23 10.57 2.29 -19.17
N GLU A 24 10.60 2.36 -17.85
CA GLU A 24 10.05 1.33 -17.00
C GLU A 24 8.53 1.51 -16.91
N MET A 25 7.80 0.40 -17.10
CA MET A 25 6.37 0.33 -16.94
C MET A 25 6.08 -0.50 -15.68
N ILE A 26 5.57 0.16 -14.65
CA ILE A 26 5.27 -0.44 -13.35
C ILE A 26 3.76 -0.70 -13.26
N GLU A 27 3.38 -1.87 -12.75
CA GLU A 27 1.98 -2.19 -12.49
C GLU A 27 1.44 -1.30 -11.36
N ALA A 28 0.38 -0.55 -11.63
CA ALA A 28 -0.31 0.22 -10.59
C ALA A 28 -0.91 -0.70 -9.52
N ILE A 29 -0.78 -0.30 -8.26
CA ILE A 29 -1.39 -0.99 -7.12
C ILE A 29 -2.77 -0.36 -6.90
N ASP A 30 -3.78 -0.98 -7.50
CA ASP A 30 -5.17 -0.57 -7.50
C ASP A 30 -6.10 -1.79 -7.21
N ASP A 31 -7.40 -1.61 -7.32
CA ASP A 31 -8.38 -2.69 -7.20
C ASP A 31 -8.13 -3.84 -8.20
N LYS A 32 -7.61 -3.53 -9.40
CA LYS A 32 -7.29 -4.52 -10.43
C LYS A 32 -6.04 -5.32 -10.07
N TYR A 33 -5.08 -4.70 -9.40
CA TYR A 33 -3.92 -5.39 -8.84
C TYR A 33 -4.36 -6.46 -7.84
N VAL A 34 -5.23 -6.11 -6.91
CA VAL A 34 -5.80 -7.03 -5.91
C VAL A 34 -6.62 -8.12 -6.59
N LYS A 35 -7.51 -7.76 -7.52
CA LYS A 35 -8.36 -8.67 -8.28
C LYS A 35 -7.60 -9.75 -9.03
N ARG A 36 -6.48 -9.39 -9.66
CA ARG A 36 -5.63 -10.36 -10.39
C ARG A 36 -4.95 -11.37 -9.46
N ARG A 37 -4.87 -11.06 -8.16
CA ARG A 37 -4.24 -11.89 -7.12
C ARG A 37 -5.24 -12.35 -6.06
N LYS A 38 -6.47 -12.62 -6.49
CA LYS A 38 -7.57 -13.04 -5.61
C LYS A 38 -7.26 -14.30 -4.79
N ASP A 39 -6.40 -15.17 -5.30
CA ASP A 39 -5.99 -16.39 -4.59
C ASP A 39 -5.11 -16.07 -3.36
N LEU A 40 -4.46 -14.89 -3.35
CA LEU A 40 -3.69 -14.38 -2.22
C LEU A 40 -4.55 -13.47 -1.32
N PHE A 41 -5.22 -12.47 -1.93
CA PHE A 41 -5.87 -11.40 -1.20
C PHE A 41 -7.34 -11.70 -0.84
N GLY A 42 -7.98 -12.61 -1.54
CA GLY A 42 -9.43 -12.84 -1.42
C GLY A 42 -10.25 -11.86 -2.26
N ASP A 43 -11.32 -11.30 -1.71
CA ASP A 43 -12.14 -10.30 -2.40
C ASP A 43 -11.34 -9.00 -2.62
N HIS A 44 -11.60 -8.32 -3.75
CA HIS A 44 -10.87 -7.12 -4.19
C HIS A 44 -11.65 -5.81 -3.98
N LYS A 45 -12.83 -5.87 -3.37
CA LYS A 45 -13.75 -4.73 -3.23
C LYS A 45 -13.65 -4.02 -1.87
N HIS A 46 -12.56 -4.25 -1.15
CA HIS A 46 -12.36 -3.73 0.19
C HIS A 46 -11.28 -2.65 0.25
N ASN A 47 -10.80 -2.33 1.42
CA ASN A 47 -10.06 -1.11 1.70
C ASN A 47 -8.58 -1.25 1.34
N LEU A 48 -8.17 -0.66 0.23
CA LEU A 48 -6.78 -0.52 -0.18
C LEU A 48 -6.31 0.90 0.16
N TRP A 49 -5.28 1.01 0.96
CA TRP A 49 -4.68 2.28 1.38
C TRP A 49 -3.27 2.41 0.83
N LYS A 50 -2.98 3.51 0.14
CA LYS A 50 -1.62 3.95 -0.15
C LYS A 50 -1.08 4.69 1.06
N CYS A 51 0.09 4.29 1.51
CA CYS A 51 0.76 4.81 2.69
C CYS A 51 1.97 5.61 2.26
N ARG A 52 1.93 6.93 2.49
CA ARG A 52 2.95 7.89 2.10
C ARG A 52 3.75 8.33 3.33
N TRP A 53 4.68 9.24 3.16
CA TRP A 53 5.54 9.79 4.20
C TRP A 53 4.79 10.07 5.52
N GLY A 54 5.30 9.51 6.60
CA GLY A 54 4.70 9.65 7.93
C GLY A 54 3.58 8.66 8.25
N ALA A 55 3.32 7.69 7.38
CA ALA A 55 2.34 6.62 7.64
C ALA A 55 2.90 5.59 8.63
N THR A 56 2.94 5.94 9.90
CA THR A 56 3.61 5.16 10.96
C THR A 56 2.83 3.92 11.41
N LEU A 57 1.56 3.80 11.05
CA LEU A 57 0.61 2.82 11.61
C LEU A 57 0.51 2.85 13.15
N ASN A 58 0.93 3.94 13.77
CA ASN A 58 0.86 4.14 15.21
C ASN A 58 -0.42 4.90 15.59
N TYR A 59 -1.16 4.39 16.57
CA TYR A 59 -2.41 4.99 17.03
C TYR A 59 -2.24 6.42 17.55
N ASN A 60 -1.10 6.76 18.15
CA ASN A 60 -0.86 8.10 18.67
C ASN A 60 -0.66 9.13 17.55
N ASP A 61 -0.18 8.69 16.38
CA ASP A 61 0.12 9.56 15.24
C ASP A 61 -1.07 9.68 14.28
N ILE A 62 -1.94 8.67 14.23
CA ILE A 62 -3.02 8.56 13.25
C ILE A 62 -4.00 9.74 13.29
N HIS A 63 -4.19 10.35 14.47
CA HIS A 63 -5.11 11.48 14.65
C HIS A 63 -4.57 12.79 14.05
N GLY A 64 -3.26 12.90 13.86
CA GLY A 64 -2.61 14.02 13.19
C GLY A 64 -2.34 13.77 11.70
N ALA A 65 -2.59 12.56 11.22
CA ALA A 65 -2.36 12.17 9.84
C ALA A 65 -3.45 12.73 8.91
N ASN A 66 -3.04 13.09 7.68
CA ASN A 66 -3.98 13.45 6.64
C ASN A 66 -4.52 12.17 5.99
N ILE A 67 -5.76 11.81 6.31
CA ILE A 67 -6.42 10.57 5.87
C ILE A 67 -7.59 10.95 4.98
N TYR A 68 -7.49 10.64 3.68
CA TYR A 68 -8.55 10.91 2.72
C TYR A 68 -8.48 9.93 1.53
N TYR A 69 -9.26 10.17 0.49
CA TYR A 69 -9.18 9.50 -0.81
C TYR A 69 -8.86 10.53 -1.89
N ASP A 70 -8.35 10.07 -3.04
CA ASP A 70 -8.07 10.96 -4.17
C ASP A 70 -9.37 11.62 -4.67
N ASP A 71 -9.34 12.95 -4.72
CA ASP A 71 -10.44 13.80 -5.16
C ASP A 71 -10.00 14.77 -6.28
N ASP A 72 -8.91 14.44 -6.99
CA ASP A 72 -8.28 15.29 -8.01
C ASP A 72 -7.75 16.65 -7.46
N SER A 73 -7.72 16.83 -6.14
CA SER A 73 -7.23 18.07 -5.51
C SER A 73 -5.71 18.24 -5.60
N GLY A 74 -4.99 17.15 -5.86
CA GLY A 74 -3.53 17.10 -5.79
C GLY A 74 -2.98 17.21 -4.36
N ALA A 75 -3.82 17.00 -3.34
CA ALA A 75 -3.40 17.02 -1.95
C ALA A 75 -2.45 15.85 -1.64
N ASN A 76 -1.54 16.09 -0.69
CA ASN A 76 -0.62 15.06 -0.22
C ASN A 76 -1.18 14.40 1.05
N TYR A 77 -1.72 13.20 0.91
CA TYR A 77 -2.28 12.43 2.01
C TYR A 77 -1.22 11.53 2.65
N THR A 78 -1.30 11.34 3.97
CA THR A 78 -0.51 10.33 4.70
C THR A 78 -1.04 8.94 4.40
N TYR A 79 -2.38 8.78 4.45
CA TYR A 79 -3.09 7.57 4.08
C TYR A 79 -4.16 7.93 3.04
N GLU A 80 -4.02 7.38 1.85
CA GLU A 80 -4.92 7.62 0.73
C GLU A 80 -5.70 6.35 0.40
N LEU A 81 -7.04 6.42 0.45
CA LEU A 81 -7.90 5.29 0.12
C LEU A 81 -8.04 5.16 -1.41
N GLU A 82 -7.48 4.09 -1.97
CA GLU A 82 -7.43 3.81 -3.41
C GLU A 82 -8.62 2.98 -3.90
N SER A 83 -9.35 2.32 -3.00
CA SER A 83 -10.53 1.52 -3.35
C SER A 83 -11.57 1.57 -2.25
N ASN A 84 -12.84 1.31 -2.60
CA ASN A 84 -13.98 1.37 -1.68
C ASN A 84 -14.27 2.78 -1.14
N THR A 85 -14.01 3.81 -1.94
CA THR A 85 -14.12 5.23 -1.55
C THR A 85 -15.53 5.65 -1.16
N ASP A 86 -16.57 5.01 -1.70
CA ASP A 86 -17.97 5.23 -1.29
C ASP A 86 -18.24 4.91 0.19
N ASN A 87 -17.36 4.10 0.81
CA ASN A 87 -17.45 3.70 2.23
C ASN A 87 -16.28 4.29 3.05
N PHE A 88 -15.79 5.47 2.69
CA PHE A 88 -14.60 6.09 3.28
C PHE A 88 -14.63 6.14 4.81
N GLU A 89 -15.71 6.57 5.43
CA GLU A 89 -15.79 6.69 6.90
C GLU A 89 -15.65 5.32 7.58
N THR A 90 -16.22 4.27 7.00
CA THR A 90 -16.06 2.90 7.51
C THR A 90 -14.63 2.39 7.33
N ALA A 91 -14.03 2.66 6.18
CA ALA A 91 -12.64 2.30 5.88
C ALA A 91 -11.66 3.01 6.82
N LYS A 92 -11.86 4.31 7.04
CA LYS A 92 -11.09 5.13 7.99
C LYS A 92 -11.21 4.62 9.42
N ALA A 93 -12.43 4.28 9.86
CA ALA A 93 -12.64 3.72 11.19
C ALA A 93 -11.94 2.36 11.37
N GLN A 94 -11.91 1.51 10.33
CA GLN A 94 -11.16 0.25 10.34
C GLN A 94 -9.65 0.50 10.45
N LEU A 95 -9.10 1.44 9.66
CA LEU A 95 -7.69 1.80 9.75
C LEU A 95 -7.31 2.28 11.15
N ILE A 96 -8.09 3.17 11.75
CA ILE A 96 -7.85 3.69 13.10
C ILE A 96 -7.89 2.56 14.14
N GLU A 97 -8.89 1.67 14.08
CA GLU A 97 -8.97 0.54 15.02
C GLU A 97 -7.82 -0.44 14.82
N PHE A 98 -7.39 -0.68 13.58
CA PHE A 98 -6.22 -1.50 13.29
C PHE A 98 -4.95 -0.91 13.91
N THR A 99 -4.69 0.38 13.73
CA THR A 99 -3.52 1.05 14.34
C THR A 99 -3.57 1.04 15.86
N LYS A 100 -4.76 1.13 16.45
CA LYS A 100 -4.97 1.00 17.90
C LYS A 100 -4.57 -0.39 18.40
N ASN A 101 -5.04 -1.43 17.73
CA ASN A 101 -4.68 -2.80 18.07
C ASN A 101 -3.18 -3.06 17.93
N LEU A 102 -2.53 -2.55 16.86
CA LEU A 102 -1.08 -2.64 16.67
C LEU A 102 -0.30 -1.97 17.80
N THR A 103 -0.79 -0.84 18.31
CA THR A 103 -0.06 -0.01 19.29
C THR A 103 -0.32 -0.43 20.73
N GLN A 104 -1.53 -0.86 21.06
CA GLN A 104 -1.97 -1.04 22.44
C GLN A 104 -1.97 -2.48 22.93
N ARG A 105 -2.11 -3.47 22.02
CA ARG A 105 -2.03 -4.87 22.42
C ARG A 105 -0.59 -5.28 22.74
N GLN A 106 -0.42 -6.18 23.69
CA GLN A 106 0.90 -6.64 24.16
C GLN A 106 0.89 -8.14 24.49
N GLY A 107 2.10 -8.75 24.50
CA GLY A 107 2.28 -10.14 24.90
C GLY A 107 1.44 -11.12 24.09
N ASP A 108 0.84 -12.09 24.76
CA ASP A 108 0.04 -13.13 24.12
C ASP A 108 -1.20 -12.58 23.40
N ASP A 109 -1.83 -11.52 23.95
CA ASP A 109 -2.96 -10.86 23.30
C ASP A 109 -2.59 -10.25 21.94
N PHE A 110 -1.43 -9.62 21.84
CA PHE A 110 -0.91 -9.14 20.56
C PHE A 110 -0.57 -10.29 19.61
N HIS A 111 0.10 -11.31 20.11
CA HIS A 111 0.50 -12.47 19.33
C HIS A 111 -0.71 -13.17 18.69
N ASP A 112 -1.74 -13.45 19.49
CA ASP A 112 -2.93 -14.14 19.03
C ASP A 112 -3.73 -13.28 18.04
N TRP A 113 -3.87 -11.98 18.33
CA TRP A 113 -4.55 -11.06 17.43
C TRP A 113 -3.84 -10.93 16.09
N ILE A 114 -2.51 -10.65 16.07
CA ILE A 114 -1.78 -10.45 14.81
C ILE A 114 -1.79 -11.73 13.95
N ALA A 115 -1.69 -12.91 14.57
CA ALA A 115 -1.80 -14.19 13.87
C ALA A 115 -3.21 -14.41 13.29
N SER A 116 -4.24 -13.84 13.93
CA SER A 116 -5.62 -13.94 13.42
C SER A 116 -5.88 -13.06 12.21
N VAL A 117 -5.22 -11.90 12.10
CA VAL A 117 -5.48 -10.89 11.04
C VAL A 117 -4.39 -10.81 9.97
N CYS A 118 -3.25 -11.48 10.14
CA CYS A 118 -2.11 -11.39 9.23
C CYS A 118 -1.47 -12.76 8.98
N ASP A 119 -1.01 -13.00 7.75
CA ASP A 119 0.01 -14.02 7.50
C ASP A 119 1.38 -13.48 7.95
N VAL A 120 1.70 -13.69 9.22
CA VAL A 120 2.95 -13.22 9.84
C VAL A 120 4.18 -13.74 9.10
N ARG A 121 4.12 -14.97 8.56
CA ARG A 121 5.23 -15.55 7.81
C ARG A 121 5.47 -14.79 6.50
N LEU A 122 4.40 -14.43 5.79
CA LEU A 122 4.49 -13.63 4.56
C LEU A 122 5.04 -12.24 4.87
N LEU A 123 4.53 -11.60 5.92
CA LEU A 123 5.00 -10.28 6.38
C LEU A 123 6.50 -10.31 6.69
N LEU A 124 6.97 -11.25 7.49
CA LEU A 124 8.39 -11.38 7.86
C LEU A 124 9.28 -11.68 6.64
N ARG A 125 8.80 -12.45 5.66
CA ARG A 125 9.51 -12.66 4.40
C ARG A 125 9.65 -11.38 3.58
N THR A 126 8.61 -10.56 3.52
CA THR A 126 8.63 -9.26 2.85
C THR A 126 9.68 -8.35 3.50
N TYR A 127 9.70 -8.26 4.82
CA TYR A 127 10.73 -7.50 5.55
C TYR A 127 12.14 -8.04 5.33
N ALA A 128 12.30 -9.36 5.33
CA ALA A 128 13.60 -9.96 5.06
C ALA A 128 14.15 -9.60 3.67
N VAL A 129 13.27 -9.50 2.68
CA VAL A 129 13.64 -9.03 1.33
C VAL A 129 14.04 -7.56 1.37
N ASN A 130 13.24 -6.68 1.98
CA ASN A 130 13.55 -5.25 2.09
C ASN A 130 14.92 -5.01 2.72
N VAL A 131 15.20 -5.70 3.82
CA VAL A 131 16.52 -5.63 4.47
C VAL A 131 17.63 -6.16 3.59
N ALA A 132 17.41 -7.29 2.92
CA ALA A 132 18.45 -7.92 2.07
C ALA A 132 18.83 -7.08 0.85
N VAL A 133 17.88 -6.31 0.27
CA VAL A 133 18.15 -5.41 -0.86
C VAL A 133 18.53 -3.99 -0.43
N GLY A 134 18.57 -3.73 0.89
CA GLY A 134 18.93 -2.42 1.43
C GLY A 134 17.88 -1.34 1.14
N MET A 135 16.60 -1.71 1.07
CA MET A 135 15.50 -0.76 0.90
C MET A 135 15.41 0.12 2.14
N TRP A 136 15.77 1.39 2.01
CA TRP A 136 15.79 2.32 3.13
C TRP A 136 14.60 3.30 3.13
N ASP A 137 13.95 3.50 1.99
CA ASP A 137 12.79 4.40 1.88
C ASP A 137 11.47 3.61 1.95
N ASP A 138 11.30 2.84 3.01
CA ASP A 138 10.14 2.00 3.27
C ASP A 138 9.50 2.26 4.65
N TYR A 139 8.62 1.36 5.10
CA TYR A 139 7.92 1.48 6.37
C TYR A 139 8.87 1.55 7.58
N TRP A 140 9.90 0.71 7.63
CA TRP A 140 10.70 0.55 8.85
C TRP A 140 11.64 1.74 9.12
N ASN A 141 12.01 2.50 8.10
CA ASN A 141 12.90 3.66 8.23
C ASN A 141 12.15 4.98 8.06
N ASN A 142 11.45 5.17 6.95
CA ASN A 142 10.80 6.43 6.61
C ASN A 142 9.28 6.43 6.76
N CYS A 143 8.67 5.30 7.12
CA CYS A 143 7.21 5.13 7.16
C CYS A 143 6.56 5.57 5.85
N ASN A 144 7.06 5.07 4.71
CA ASN A 144 6.73 5.48 3.35
C ASN A 144 6.67 4.27 2.41
N ASN A 145 6.23 4.49 1.17
CA ASN A 145 6.34 3.57 0.04
C ASN A 145 5.79 2.17 0.28
N TYR A 146 4.58 2.09 0.81
CA TYR A 146 3.86 0.82 0.95
C TYR A 146 2.36 1.02 0.79
N TYR A 147 1.66 -0.09 0.58
CA TYR A 147 0.21 -0.16 0.65
C TYR A 147 -0.20 -1.15 1.72
N ILE A 148 -1.38 -0.95 2.25
CA ILE A 148 -2.06 -1.94 3.08
C ILE A 148 -3.42 -2.27 2.48
N TYR A 149 -3.79 -3.54 2.52
CA TYR A 149 -5.07 -4.01 2.05
C TYR A 149 -5.77 -4.81 3.14
N PHE A 150 -7.02 -4.46 3.40
CA PHE A 150 -7.93 -5.24 4.23
C PHE A 150 -8.92 -5.97 3.32
N ASN A 151 -8.96 -7.29 3.36
CA ASN A 151 -9.82 -8.08 2.47
C ASN A 151 -11.28 -8.21 2.92
N SER A 152 -11.65 -7.46 3.94
CA SER A 152 -13.02 -7.31 4.44
C SER A 152 -13.17 -5.95 5.10
N SER A 153 -14.33 -5.35 5.02
CA SER A 153 -14.68 -4.13 5.77
C SER A 153 -15.26 -4.44 7.16
N ASP A 154 -15.38 -5.72 7.51
CA ASP A 154 -15.73 -6.16 8.87
C ASP A 154 -14.55 -5.91 9.80
N ARG A 155 -14.80 -5.24 10.94
CA ARG A 155 -13.75 -4.87 11.90
C ARG A 155 -13.20 -6.04 12.70
N ASP A 156 -13.96 -7.12 12.81
CA ASP A 156 -13.63 -8.29 13.63
C ASP A 156 -13.19 -9.48 12.79
N ASN A 157 -13.46 -9.44 11.48
CA ASN A 157 -13.19 -10.55 10.58
C ASN A 157 -12.61 -10.08 9.24
N TYR A 158 -11.30 -9.85 9.23
CA TYR A 158 -10.53 -9.45 8.05
C TYR A 158 -9.14 -10.08 8.07
N LYS A 159 -8.47 -10.02 6.92
CA LYS A 159 -7.03 -10.22 6.81
C LYS A 159 -6.39 -8.92 6.31
N PHE A 160 -5.30 -8.58 6.95
CA PHE A 160 -4.42 -7.47 6.59
C PHE A 160 -3.28 -7.98 5.72
N PHE A 161 -2.97 -7.23 4.67
CA PHE A 161 -1.84 -7.49 3.78
C PHE A 161 -0.98 -6.24 3.66
N PHE A 162 0.31 -6.39 3.88
CA PHE A 162 1.31 -5.37 3.61
C PHE A 162 1.85 -5.57 2.20
N ILE A 163 1.80 -4.53 1.36
CA ILE A 163 2.24 -4.56 -0.03
C ILE A 163 3.36 -3.53 -0.19
N PRO A 164 4.62 -3.96 -0.31
CA PRO A 164 5.73 -3.03 -0.52
C PRO A 164 5.65 -2.39 -1.90
N TYR A 165 6.17 -1.18 -2.01
CA TYR A 165 6.14 -0.39 -3.24
C TYR A 165 7.42 0.43 -3.37
N ASP A 166 7.76 0.84 -4.60
CA ASP A 166 8.81 1.80 -4.95
C ASP A 166 10.21 1.40 -4.45
N TYR A 167 10.79 0.38 -5.09
CA TYR A 167 12.11 -0.15 -4.76
C TYR A 167 13.26 0.57 -5.47
N ASP A 168 13.07 1.83 -5.89
CA ASP A 168 14.11 2.61 -6.57
C ASP A 168 15.32 2.90 -5.65
N ASN A 169 15.09 3.00 -4.36
CA ASN A 169 16.10 3.21 -3.32
C ASN A 169 16.63 1.89 -2.72
N THR A 170 17.16 1.01 -3.58
CA THR A 170 17.71 -0.30 -3.20
C THR A 170 19.10 -0.52 -3.72
N LEU A 171 19.79 -1.56 -3.21
CA LEU A 171 21.11 -2.02 -3.69
C LEU A 171 22.20 -0.95 -3.65
N GLY A 172 22.11 0.03 -2.77
CA GLY A 172 23.12 1.06 -2.54
C GLY A 172 22.96 2.31 -3.41
N THR A 173 21.77 2.55 -3.93
CA THR A 173 21.40 3.80 -4.63
C THR A 173 21.02 4.90 -3.64
#